data_c229776287849de53a63e255bebd0609
#
_entry.id   c229776287849de53a63e255bebd0609
#
_cell.length_a   1.000
_cell.length_b   1.000
_cell.length_c   1.000
_cell.angle_alpha   90.00
_cell.angle_beta   90.00
_cell.angle_gamma   90.00
#
_symmetry.space_group_name_H-M   'P 1'
#
loop_
_entity.id
_entity.type
_entity.pdbx_description
1 polymer ?
#
loop_
_entity_poly.entity_id
_entity_poly.type
_entity_poly.pdbx_seq_one_letter_code
_entity_poly.pdbx_strand_id
1 'polypeptide(L)'
;KIYISHLLADNSFKPEMLEEIKTLKTIRKNISSVITTNYDNLVEQVFQFDPLVGNNILLSNPYGAVYKIHGSIENPSSIIITAGDYGNFDTKYELIRAQLLSLFMHNPIIFIGYSLTDENIKKLLHTIFSYVNADSETAEKIRNNFLIIERDHGSENTEVIPFDIIVDNKNIRVNKIKTDNFTAVYQALSELRLPISAMDIRKVQDIVGDIYKGANGIKVEITEDLATLKNSDKVLAIGTDKTIKYQYQTSKELMVDYFSVIEEADEQRLSLIDKFKINKAQYFPIYGFCQINRNIKHEEALKKIQNHKIQALKDKVTNDKRYQNDHGTIQDILNDADIKPTYKTDAIAYSVLVKCNVMLDDLEDFLREYEEKNTDYNKLLVVYDYLKYKE
;
A
#
# COMPACT_ATOMS: atom_id res chain seq x y z
N LYS A 1 -25.11 -17.64 -15.56
CA LYS A 1 -24.24 -16.53 -15.15
C LYS A 1 -24.86 -15.76 -13.97
N ILE A 2 -26.14 -15.33 -14.02
CA ILE A 2 -26.84 -14.66 -12.90
C ILE A 2 -26.79 -15.49 -11.62
N TYR A 3 -27.06 -16.80 -11.69
CA TYR A 3 -26.98 -17.69 -10.52
C TYR A 3 -25.56 -17.72 -9.90
N ILE A 4 -24.53 -17.76 -10.73
CA ILE A 4 -23.13 -17.73 -10.27
C ILE A 4 -22.83 -16.39 -9.60
N SER A 5 -23.29 -15.28 -10.15
CA SER A 5 -23.10 -13.96 -9.53
C SER A 5 -23.72 -13.90 -8.13
N HIS A 6 -24.91 -14.47 -7.96
CA HIS A 6 -25.56 -14.53 -6.65
C HIS A 6 -24.78 -15.43 -5.65
N LEU A 7 -24.23 -16.56 -6.11
CA LEU A 7 -23.45 -17.44 -5.24
C LEU A 7 -22.13 -16.80 -4.77
N LEU A 8 -21.54 -15.93 -5.58
CA LEU A 8 -20.27 -15.27 -5.31
C LEU A 8 -20.43 -13.83 -4.74
N ALA A 9 -21.67 -13.42 -4.45
CA ALA A 9 -21.93 -12.07 -3.94
C ALA A 9 -21.53 -11.91 -2.46
N ASP A 10 -21.46 -13.00 -1.69
CA ASP A 10 -20.99 -12.96 -0.31
C ASP A 10 -19.45 -13.02 -0.27
N ASN A 11 -18.84 -11.87 -0.03
CA ASN A 11 -17.39 -11.68 0.08
C ASN A 11 -16.96 -11.49 1.55
N SER A 12 -17.66 -12.07 2.51
CA SER A 12 -17.25 -12.02 3.90
C SER A 12 -15.92 -12.76 4.11
N PHE A 13 -14.98 -12.10 4.80
CA PHE A 13 -13.71 -12.72 5.14
C PHE A 13 -13.89 -13.72 6.26
N LYS A 14 -13.24 -14.87 6.15
CA LYS A 14 -13.16 -15.81 7.26
C LYS A 14 -12.34 -15.20 8.40
N PRO A 15 -12.77 -15.36 9.65
CA PRO A 15 -12.06 -14.77 10.79
C PRO A 15 -10.58 -15.15 10.87
N GLU A 16 -10.23 -16.38 10.51
CA GLU A 16 -8.86 -16.88 10.49
C GLU A 16 -7.96 -16.22 9.42
N MET A 17 -8.55 -15.56 8.41
CA MET A 17 -7.82 -14.90 7.32
C MET A 17 -7.65 -13.39 7.54
N LEU A 18 -8.24 -12.83 8.58
CA LEU A 18 -8.28 -11.37 8.78
C LEU A 18 -6.87 -10.75 8.88
N GLU A 19 -5.95 -11.40 9.61
CA GLU A 19 -4.57 -10.91 9.73
C GLU A 19 -3.80 -10.98 8.39
N GLU A 20 -3.99 -12.05 7.65
CA GLU A 20 -3.39 -12.18 6.32
C GLU A 20 -3.94 -11.11 5.37
N ILE A 21 -5.26 -10.88 5.38
CA ILE A 21 -5.91 -9.82 4.59
C ILE A 21 -5.43 -8.42 5.01
N LYS A 22 -5.23 -8.18 6.32
CA LYS A 22 -4.68 -6.92 6.82
C LYS A 22 -3.27 -6.68 6.26
N THR A 23 -2.43 -7.70 6.28
CA THR A 23 -1.08 -7.62 5.68
C THR A 23 -1.14 -7.43 4.17
N LEU A 24 -2.04 -8.15 3.48
CA LEU A 24 -2.26 -7.98 2.04
C LEU A 24 -2.65 -6.55 1.67
N LYS A 25 -3.48 -5.86 2.47
CA LYS A 25 -3.83 -4.46 2.23
C LYS A 25 -2.62 -3.52 2.24
N THR A 26 -1.58 -3.81 3.02
CA THR A 26 -0.40 -2.93 3.14
C THR A 26 0.43 -2.85 1.86
N ILE A 27 0.35 -3.86 0.97
CA ILE A 27 1.10 -3.86 -0.28
C ILE A 27 0.53 -2.89 -1.33
N ARG A 28 -0.67 -2.35 -1.11
CA ARG A 28 -1.39 -1.45 -2.05
C ARG A 28 -0.49 -0.33 -2.59
N LYS A 29 0.33 0.27 -1.74
CA LYS A 29 1.23 1.37 -2.12
C LYS A 29 2.27 0.99 -3.17
N ASN A 30 2.67 -0.28 -3.21
CA ASN A 30 3.70 -0.81 -4.10
C ASN A 30 3.15 -1.55 -5.32
N ILE A 31 1.81 -1.74 -5.40
CA ILE A 31 1.13 -2.45 -6.48
C ILE A 31 0.51 -1.45 -7.44
N SER A 32 0.89 -1.52 -8.71
CA SER A 32 0.30 -0.66 -9.75
C SER A 32 -1.12 -1.10 -10.10
N SER A 33 -1.32 -2.38 -10.32
CA SER A 33 -2.61 -2.95 -10.70
C SER A 33 -2.69 -4.44 -10.34
N VAL A 34 -3.89 -4.98 -10.37
CA VAL A 34 -4.13 -6.41 -10.21
C VAL A 34 -4.84 -6.95 -11.44
N ILE A 35 -4.40 -8.11 -11.94
CA ILE A 35 -5.05 -8.84 -13.01
C ILE A 35 -5.66 -10.09 -12.39
N THR A 36 -6.95 -10.31 -12.57
CA THR A 36 -7.65 -11.45 -11.99
C THR A 36 -8.58 -12.15 -12.97
N THR A 37 -8.68 -13.47 -12.84
CA THR A 37 -9.70 -14.29 -13.50
C THR A 37 -10.94 -14.49 -12.62
N ASN A 38 -10.89 -14.06 -11.34
CA ASN A 38 -12.00 -14.20 -10.42
C ASN A 38 -13.13 -13.22 -10.76
N TYR A 39 -14.36 -13.67 -10.50
CA TYR A 39 -15.57 -12.89 -10.78
C TYR A 39 -16.02 -12.03 -9.60
N ASP A 40 -15.65 -12.42 -8.36
CA ASP A 40 -16.00 -11.74 -7.12
C ASP A 40 -15.33 -10.37 -6.99
N ASN A 41 -15.71 -9.60 -5.95
CA ASN A 41 -15.18 -8.25 -5.70
C ASN A 41 -14.14 -8.21 -4.57
N LEU A 42 -13.51 -9.35 -4.26
CA LEU A 42 -12.54 -9.46 -3.16
C LEU A 42 -11.35 -8.51 -3.36
N VAL A 43 -10.78 -8.50 -4.57
CA VAL A 43 -9.61 -7.70 -4.92
C VAL A 43 -9.92 -6.21 -4.81
N GLU A 44 -11.10 -5.79 -5.29
CA GLU A 44 -11.58 -4.42 -5.21
C GLU A 44 -11.75 -3.96 -3.75
N GLN A 45 -12.29 -4.82 -2.88
CA GLN A 45 -12.44 -4.54 -1.45
C GLN A 45 -11.09 -4.43 -0.73
N VAL A 46 -10.13 -5.29 -1.09
CA VAL A 46 -8.80 -5.31 -0.47
C VAL A 46 -7.99 -4.08 -0.88
N PHE A 47 -7.91 -3.79 -2.18
CA PHE A 47 -7.02 -2.76 -2.70
C PHE A 47 -7.70 -1.42 -2.99
N GLN A 48 -9.04 -1.36 -2.96
CA GLN A 48 -9.81 -0.16 -3.35
C GLN A 48 -9.36 0.37 -4.72
N PHE A 49 -9.18 -0.54 -5.67
CA PHE A 49 -8.85 -0.26 -7.06
C PHE A 49 -10.10 -0.34 -7.92
N ASP A 50 -10.11 0.39 -9.04
CA ASP A 50 -11.25 0.45 -9.94
C ASP A 50 -11.32 -0.79 -10.84
N PRO A 51 -12.45 -1.52 -10.88
CA PRO A 51 -12.60 -2.69 -11.72
C PRO A 51 -12.75 -2.31 -13.20
N LEU A 52 -12.00 -2.98 -14.06
CA LEU A 52 -12.05 -2.85 -15.51
C LEU A 52 -12.46 -4.18 -16.13
N VAL A 53 -13.59 -4.18 -16.82
CA VAL A 53 -14.19 -5.37 -17.42
C VAL A 53 -14.30 -5.20 -18.94
N GLY A 54 -13.94 -6.22 -19.70
CA GLY A 54 -14.08 -6.23 -21.16
C GLY A 54 -13.30 -5.08 -21.82
N ASN A 55 -13.94 -4.35 -22.73
CA ASN A 55 -13.30 -3.28 -23.49
C ASN A 55 -12.79 -2.09 -22.65
N ASN A 56 -13.28 -1.92 -21.42
CA ASN A 56 -12.78 -0.89 -20.52
C ASN A 56 -11.29 -1.07 -20.18
N ILE A 57 -10.79 -2.30 -20.29
CA ILE A 57 -9.38 -2.63 -20.12
C ILE A 57 -8.50 -1.83 -21.11
N LEU A 58 -8.97 -1.59 -22.33
CA LEU A 58 -8.23 -0.88 -23.37
C LEU A 58 -8.05 0.62 -23.08
N LEU A 59 -8.93 1.19 -22.26
CA LEU A 59 -8.95 2.61 -21.91
C LEU A 59 -8.27 2.88 -20.58
N SER A 60 -7.64 1.88 -19.99
CA SER A 60 -7.18 1.92 -18.60
C SER A 60 -5.91 2.71 -18.40
N ASN A 61 -5.86 3.39 -17.25
CA ASN A 61 -4.63 3.73 -16.61
C ASN A 61 -4.08 2.47 -15.92
N PRO A 62 -2.79 2.11 -16.10
CA PRO A 62 -2.23 0.90 -15.48
C PRO A 62 -2.08 0.99 -13.95
N TYR A 63 -2.34 2.15 -13.34
CA TYR A 63 -2.21 2.33 -11.90
C TYR A 63 -3.56 2.40 -11.21
N GLY A 64 -3.74 1.57 -10.17
CA GLY A 64 -4.95 1.51 -9.36
C GLY A 64 -6.14 0.85 -10.05
N ALA A 65 -5.90 -0.09 -10.96
CA ALA A 65 -6.92 -0.81 -11.69
C ALA A 65 -6.94 -2.31 -11.34
N VAL A 66 -8.14 -2.91 -11.35
CA VAL A 66 -8.34 -4.36 -11.32
C VAL A 66 -8.81 -4.81 -12.70
N TYR A 67 -7.95 -5.51 -13.42
CA TYR A 67 -8.27 -6.08 -14.73
C TYR A 67 -9.02 -7.39 -14.55
N LYS A 68 -10.34 -7.38 -14.62
CA LYS A 68 -11.22 -8.56 -14.54
C LYS A 68 -11.36 -9.20 -15.91
N ILE A 69 -10.38 -9.99 -16.28
CA ILE A 69 -10.27 -10.52 -17.66
C ILE A 69 -11.33 -11.57 -18.01
N HIS A 70 -11.94 -12.22 -17.02
CA HIS A 70 -13.03 -13.18 -17.20
C HIS A 70 -14.40 -12.65 -16.81
N GLY A 71 -14.53 -11.32 -16.63
CA GLY A 71 -15.80 -10.69 -16.27
C GLY A 71 -15.97 -10.48 -14.76
N SER A 72 -17.16 -10.01 -14.36
CA SER A 72 -17.47 -9.64 -12.99
C SER A 72 -18.90 -10.03 -12.60
N ILE A 73 -19.11 -10.32 -11.32
CA ILE A 73 -20.45 -10.56 -10.75
C ILE A 73 -21.36 -9.33 -10.84
N GLU A 74 -20.79 -8.13 -10.88
CA GLU A 74 -21.54 -6.89 -11.08
C GLU A 74 -22.17 -6.81 -12.49
N ASN A 75 -21.57 -7.46 -13.46
CA ASN A 75 -22.11 -7.60 -14.80
C ASN A 75 -22.14 -9.09 -15.21
N PRO A 76 -23.18 -9.85 -14.84
CA PRO A 76 -23.25 -11.29 -15.11
C PRO A 76 -23.11 -11.67 -16.59
N SER A 77 -23.47 -10.78 -17.51
CA SER A 77 -23.31 -11.01 -18.95
C SER A 77 -21.85 -11.06 -19.39
N SER A 78 -20.96 -10.39 -18.67
CA SER A 78 -19.53 -10.35 -18.95
C SER A 78 -18.77 -11.63 -18.54
N ILE A 79 -19.36 -12.48 -17.69
CA ILE A 79 -18.73 -13.68 -17.14
C ILE A 79 -18.39 -14.69 -18.28
N ILE A 80 -17.13 -15.08 -18.32
CA ILE A 80 -16.58 -16.06 -19.26
C ILE A 80 -16.46 -17.41 -18.56
N ILE A 81 -17.31 -18.37 -18.89
CA ILE A 81 -17.37 -19.67 -18.20
C ILE A 81 -17.66 -20.86 -19.10
N THR A 82 -18.38 -20.63 -20.22
CA THR A 82 -18.69 -21.72 -21.17
C THR A 82 -17.62 -21.80 -22.25
N ALA A 83 -17.52 -22.96 -22.93
CA ALA A 83 -16.63 -23.11 -24.08
C ALA A 83 -16.88 -22.05 -25.17
N GLY A 84 -18.18 -21.68 -25.38
CA GLY A 84 -18.52 -20.61 -26.32
C GLY A 84 -18.04 -19.23 -25.85
N ASP A 85 -18.07 -18.96 -24.53
CA ASP A 85 -17.52 -17.70 -23.98
C ASP A 85 -15.99 -17.64 -24.19
N TYR A 86 -15.27 -18.75 -23.96
CA TYR A 86 -13.82 -18.82 -24.19
C TYR A 86 -13.47 -18.70 -25.68
N GLY A 87 -14.24 -19.32 -26.59
CA GLY A 87 -14.06 -19.16 -28.03
C GLY A 87 -14.26 -17.71 -28.48
N ASN A 88 -15.25 -17.01 -27.93
CA ASN A 88 -15.45 -15.58 -28.16
C ASN A 88 -14.33 -14.74 -27.56
N PHE A 89 -13.84 -15.09 -26.36
CA PHE A 89 -12.71 -14.42 -25.72
C PHE A 89 -11.44 -14.55 -26.57
N ASP A 90 -11.13 -15.72 -27.07
CA ASP A 90 -9.94 -15.96 -27.91
C ASP A 90 -9.97 -15.15 -29.20
N THR A 91 -11.16 -14.95 -29.81
CA THR A 91 -11.30 -14.26 -31.09
C THR A 91 -11.53 -12.75 -31.02
N LYS A 92 -12.23 -12.27 -30.01
CA LYS A 92 -12.64 -10.86 -29.90
C LYS A 92 -11.75 -10.00 -29.01
N TYR A 93 -10.88 -10.60 -28.20
CA TYR A 93 -10.10 -9.91 -27.20
C TYR A 93 -8.60 -9.81 -27.52
N GLU A 94 -8.23 -9.84 -28.80
CA GLU A 94 -6.83 -9.69 -29.22
C GLU A 94 -6.17 -8.41 -28.70
N LEU A 95 -6.90 -7.29 -28.72
CA LEU A 95 -6.38 -6.02 -28.22
C LEU A 95 -6.17 -6.04 -26.71
N ILE A 96 -7.09 -6.66 -25.95
CA ILE A 96 -6.93 -6.84 -24.50
C ILE A 96 -5.71 -7.72 -24.21
N ARG A 97 -5.52 -8.79 -24.97
CA ARG A 97 -4.35 -9.65 -24.86
C ARG A 97 -3.06 -8.89 -25.16
N ALA A 98 -3.04 -8.05 -26.19
CA ALA A 98 -1.89 -7.19 -26.49
C ALA A 98 -1.60 -6.20 -25.37
N GLN A 99 -2.63 -5.59 -24.76
CA GLN A 99 -2.48 -4.71 -23.61
C GLN A 99 -1.88 -5.46 -22.40
N LEU A 100 -2.39 -6.65 -22.09
CA LEU A 100 -1.86 -7.49 -21.02
C LEU A 100 -0.40 -7.88 -21.30
N LEU A 101 -0.07 -8.30 -22.53
CA LEU A 101 1.30 -8.61 -22.92
C LEU A 101 2.25 -7.44 -22.71
N SER A 102 1.82 -6.23 -23.04
CA SER A 102 2.60 -5.01 -22.76
C SER A 102 2.87 -4.82 -21.27
N LEU A 103 1.85 -5.02 -20.42
CA LEU A 103 2.04 -4.96 -18.96
C LEU A 103 3.04 -6.01 -18.47
N PHE A 104 2.95 -7.24 -18.96
CA PHE A 104 3.84 -8.33 -18.58
C PHE A 104 5.30 -8.14 -19.03
N MET A 105 5.52 -7.47 -20.15
CA MET A 105 6.87 -7.20 -20.66
C MET A 105 7.58 -6.08 -19.90
N HIS A 106 6.82 -5.11 -19.40
CA HIS A 106 7.39 -3.88 -18.85
C HIS A 106 7.37 -3.80 -17.32
N ASN A 107 6.65 -4.70 -16.65
CA ASN A 107 6.48 -4.63 -15.20
C ASN A 107 6.87 -5.96 -14.53
N PRO A 108 7.35 -5.93 -13.27
CA PRO A 108 7.40 -7.12 -12.43
C PRO A 108 5.99 -7.69 -12.21
N ILE A 109 5.84 -9.00 -12.40
CA ILE A 109 4.57 -9.71 -12.27
C ILE A 109 4.69 -10.79 -11.21
N ILE A 110 3.80 -10.77 -10.25
CA ILE A 110 3.71 -11.78 -9.20
C ILE A 110 2.43 -12.57 -9.41
N PHE A 111 2.57 -13.86 -9.67
CA PHE A 111 1.44 -14.78 -9.80
C PHE A 111 1.12 -15.40 -8.45
N ILE A 112 -0.11 -15.19 -7.97
CA ILE A 112 -0.62 -15.74 -6.71
C ILE A 112 -1.87 -16.55 -7.01
N GLY A 113 -1.95 -17.80 -6.49
CA GLY A 113 -3.10 -18.68 -6.68
C GLY A 113 -3.15 -19.36 -8.05
N TYR A 114 -2.11 -19.21 -8.86
CA TYR A 114 -1.98 -19.94 -10.13
C TYR A 114 -0.99 -21.08 -10.00
N SER A 115 -1.38 -22.25 -10.48
CA SER A 115 -0.44 -23.35 -10.71
C SER A 115 0.33 -23.13 -12.01
N LEU A 116 1.60 -23.51 -12.04
CA LEU A 116 2.40 -23.55 -13.27
C LEU A 116 1.85 -24.51 -14.32
N THR A 117 0.91 -25.36 -13.94
CA THR A 117 0.16 -26.23 -14.84
C THR A 117 -1.03 -25.53 -15.49
N ASP A 118 -1.37 -24.30 -15.07
CA ASP A 118 -2.47 -23.52 -15.63
C ASP A 118 -2.20 -23.18 -17.10
N GLU A 119 -3.12 -23.59 -17.96
CA GLU A 119 -3.00 -23.41 -19.40
C GLU A 119 -3.03 -21.93 -19.83
N ASN A 120 -3.67 -21.06 -19.06
CA ASN A 120 -3.69 -19.62 -19.37
C ASN A 120 -2.31 -19.00 -19.13
N ILE A 121 -1.64 -19.37 -18.04
CA ILE A 121 -0.27 -18.93 -17.76
C ILE A 121 0.70 -19.47 -18.81
N LYS A 122 0.58 -20.75 -19.17
CA LYS A 122 1.42 -21.33 -20.22
C LYS A 122 1.22 -20.63 -21.56
N LYS A 123 -0.02 -20.40 -22.00
CA LYS A 123 -0.34 -19.66 -23.23
C LYS A 123 0.24 -18.25 -23.23
N LEU A 124 0.15 -17.57 -22.10
CA LEU A 124 0.71 -16.23 -21.93
C LEU A 124 2.24 -16.23 -22.07
N LEU A 125 2.92 -17.09 -21.33
CA LEU A 125 4.38 -17.23 -21.38
C LEU A 125 4.84 -17.68 -22.77
N HIS A 126 4.11 -18.61 -23.40
CA HIS A 126 4.35 -19.02 -24.78
C HIS A 126 4.30 -17.81 -25.73
N THR A 127 3.26 -17.00 -25.63
CA THR A 127 3.10 -15.82 -26.50
C THR A 127 4.28 -14.86 -26.33
N ILE A 128 4.66 -14.52 -25.08
CA ILE A 128 5.80 -13.63 -24.81
C ILE A 128 7.08 -14.19 -25.43
N PHE A 129 7.42 -15.45 -25.11
CA PHE A 129 8.70 -16.05 -25.51
C PHE A 129 8.70 -16.60 -26.95
N SER A 130 7.56 -16.55 -27.67
CA SER A 130 7.54 -16.81 -29.12
C SER A 130 8.11 -15.64 -29.92
N TYR A 131 7.96 -14.42 -29.43
CA TYR A 131 8.43 -13.20 -30.09
C TYR A 131 9.79 -12.72 -29.59
N VAL A 132 10.30 -13.24 -28.49
CA VAL A 132 11.59 -12.85 -27.91
C VAL A 132 12.56 -14.02 -28.07
N ASN A 133 13.76 -13.74 -28.59
CA ASN A 133 14.81 -14.76 -28.67
C ASN A 133 15.19 -15.22 -27.25
N ALA A 134 15.06 -16.51 -26.97
CA ALA A 134 15.23 -17.09 -25.63
C ALA A 134 16.60 -16.79 -24.98
N ASP A 135 17.63 -16.64 -25.80
CA ASP A 135 19.01 -16.39 -25.36
C ASP A 135 19.38 -14.91 -25.34
N SER A 136 18.41 -14.02 -25.57
CA SER A 136 18.65 -12.57 -25.56
C SER A 136 18.64 -11.99 -24.15
N GLU A 137 19.38 -10.89 -23.96
CA GLU A 137 19.33 -10.07 -22.74
C GLU A 137 17.89 -9.58 -22.42
N THR A 138 17.08 -9.33 -23.46
CA THR A 138 15.67 -8.99 -23.32
C THR A 138 14.87 -10.13 -22.71
N ALA A 139 15.09 -11.38 -23.15
CA ALA A 139 14.43 -12.54 -22.58
C ALA A 139 14.81 -12.75 -21.12
N GLU A 140 16.07 -12.51 -20.77
CA GLU A 140 16.54 -12.60 -19.37
C GLU A 140 15.87 -11.53 -18.50
N LYS A 141 15.79 -10.27 -18.94
CA LYS A 141 15.07 -9.21 -18.23
C LYS A 141 13.60 -9.56 -18.02
N ILE A 142 12.92 -10.06 -19.06
CA ILE A 142 11.51 -10.46 -18.95
C ILE A 142 11.35 -11.62 -17.96
N ARG A 143 12.21 -12.65 -18.02
CA ARG A 143 12.17 -13.78 -17.07
C ARG A 143 12.32 -13.33 -15.63
N ASN A 144 13.23 -12.40 -15.37
CA ASN A 144 13.47 -11.86 -14.03
C ASN A 144 12.30 -11.03 -13.49
N ASN A 145 11.40 -10.57 -14.35
CA ASN A 145 10.18 -9.89 -13.94
C ASN A 145 9.09 -10.85 -13.43
N PHE A 146 9.24 -12.18 -13.59
CA PHE A 146 8.22 -13.13 -13.17
C PHE A 146 8.57 -13.82 -11.86
N LEU A 147 7.66 -13.73 -10.89
CA LEU A 147 7.67 -14.47 -9.64
C LEU A 147 6.36 -15.25 -9.50
N ILE A 148 6.44 -16.55 -9.29
CA ILE A 148 5.30 -17.41 -9.05
C ILE A 148 5.29 -17.85 -7.60
N ILE A 149 4.17 -17.63 -6.92
CA ILE A 149 3.97 -18.07 -5.55
C ILE A 149 2.98 -19.23 -5.58
N GLU A 150 3.50 -20.42 -5.32
CA GLU A 150 2.73 -21.67 -5.29
C GLU A 150 2.50 -22.07 -3.84
N ARG A 151 1.25 -22.41 -3.52
CA ARG A 151 0.91 -22.89 -2.19
C ARG A 151 1.50 -24.28 -1.93
N ASP A 152 2.19 -24.41 -0.82
CA ASP A 152 2.74 -25.67 -0.31
C ASP A 152 2.33 -25.83 1.16
N HIS A 153 1.30 -26.63 1.39
CA HIS A 153 0.63 -26.73 2.68
C HIS A 153 1.58 -27.00 3.86
N GLY A 154 1.56 -26.12 4.86
CA GLY A 154 2.38 -26.18 6.05
C GLY A 154 3.84 -25.82 5.86
N SER A 155 4.22 -25.34 4.66
CA SER A 155 5.59 -24.88 4.37
C SER A 155 5.78 -23.42 4.76
N GLU A 156 6.77 -23.14 5.61
CA GLU A 156 7.21 -21.79 5.97
C GLU A 156 8.38 -21.30 5.10
N ASN A 157 8.62 -21.95 3.95
CA ASN A 157 9.74 -21.62 3.09
C ASN A 157 9.59 -20.22 2.48
N THR A 158 10.68 -19.44 2.48
CA THR A 158 10.76 -18.10 1.90
C THR A 158 11.80 -18.00 0.79
N GLU A 159 12.43 -19.12 0.41
CA GLU A 159 13.49 -19.14 -0.59
C GLU A 159 12.91 -19.01 -2.02
N VAL A 160 13.51 -18.09 -2.79
CA VAL A 160 13.25 -17.93 -4.21
C VAL A 160 14.12 -18.88 -4.99
N ILE A 161 13.53 -19.83 -5.69
CA ILE A 161 14.24 -20.82 -6.50
C ILE A 161 13.95 -20.61 -7.99
N PRO A 162 14.96 -20.82 -8.87
CA PRO A 162 14.71 -20.88 -10.31
C PRO A 162 13.89 -22.15 -10.63
N PHE A 163 12.91 -21.99 -11.50
CA PHE A 163 12.06 -23.07 -11.94
C PHE A 163 11.89 -23.06 -13.46
N ASP A 164 12.05 -24.20 -14.10
CA ASP A 164 11.95 -24.35 -15.54
C ASP A 164 10.55 -24.81 -15.95
N ILE A 165 9.89 -24.03 -16.80
CA ILE A 165 8.59 -24.36 -17.41
C ILE A 165 8.83 -24.77 -18.85
N ILE A 166 8.31 -25.93 -19.25
CA ILE A 166 8.36 -26.39 -20.65
C ILE A 166 7.10 -25.88 -21.35
N VAL A 167 7.31 -25.02 -22.34
CA VAL A 167 6.23 -24.53 -23.22
C VAL A 167 6.67 -24.75 -24.66
N ASP A 168 5.90 -25.57 -25.41
CA ASP A 168 6.19 -25.93 -26.80
C ASP A 168 7.65 -26.34 -27.03
N ASN A 169 8.15 -27.27 -26.23
CA ASN A 169 9.53 -27.76 -26.25
C ASN A 169 10.62 -26.72 -25.99
N LYS A 170 10.24 -25.52 -25.53
CA LYS A 170 11.19 -24.50 -25.01
C LYS A 170 11.19 -24.51 -23.51
N ASN A 171 12.39 -24.44 -22.93
CA ASN A 171 12.56 -24.30 -21.48
C ASN A 171 12.59 -22.84 -21.10
N ILE A 172 11.60 -22.41 -20.32
CA ILE A 172 11.46 -21.02 -19.82
C ILE A 172 11.74 -21.03 -18.33
N ARG A 173 12.84 -20.41 -17.93
CA ARG A 173 13.19 -20.27 -16.52
C ARG A 173 12.49 -19.06 -15.91
N VAL A 174 11.82 -19.27 -14.77
CA VAL A 174 11.13 -18.22 -13.96
C VAL A 174 11.52 -18.35 -12.50
N ASN A 175 11.22 -17.34 -11.70
CA ASN A 175 11.40 -17.40 -10.25
C ASN A 175 10.16 -17.96 -9.58
N LYS A 176 10.35 -18.79 -8.56
CA LYS A 176 9.26 -19.46 -7.84
C LYS A 176 9.53 -19.50 -6.34
N ILE A 177 8.48 -19.31 -5.56
CA ILE A 177 8.43 -19.59 -4.12
C ILE A 177 7.36 -20.65 -3.88
N LYS A 178 7.66 -21.68 -3.08
CA LYS A 178 6.68 -22.64 -2.56
C LYS A 178 6.50 -22.40 -1.08
N THR A 179 5.32 -21.95 -0.65
CA THR A 179 5.06 -21.61 0.74
C THR A 179 3.59 -21.69 1.10
N ASP A 180 3.27 -21.85 2.37
CA ASP A 180 1.94 -21.58 2.94
C ASP A 180 1.93 -20.26 3.73
N ASN A 181 3.11 -19.65 3.94
CA ASN A 181 3.26 -18.37 4.65
C ASN A 181 3.13 -17.18 3.68
N PHE A 182 1.90 -16.92 3.23
CA PHE A 182 1.61 -15.76 2.38
C PHE A 182 1.81 -14.43 3.10
N THR A 183 1.63 -14.41 4.43
CA THR A 183 1.88 -13.21 5.24
C THR A 183 3.31 -12.71 5.09
N ALA A 184 4.31 -13.60 5.13
CA ALA A 184 5.71 -13.22 4.91
C ALA A 184 5.96 -12.65 3.50
N VAL A 185 5.28 -13.19 2.49
CA VAL A 185 5.35 -12.66 1.12
C VAL A 185 4.77 -11.24 1.06
N TYR A 186 3.60 -11.00 1.66
CA TYR A 186 2.98 -9.68 1.67
C TYR A 186 3.79 -8.67 2.49
N GLN A 187 4.38 -9.08 3.61
CA GLN A 187 5.31 -8.24 4.38
C GLN A 187 6.49 -7.81 3.53
N ALA A 188 7.19 -8.74 2.87
CA ALA A 188 8.30 -8.42 1.98
C ALA A 188 7.91 -7.44 0.86
N LEU A 189 6.72 -7.62 0.26
CA LEU A 189 6.21 -6.70 -0.76
C LEU A 189 5.85 -5.32 -0.19
N SER A 190 5.36 -5.25 1.04
CA SER A 190 5.04 -3.99 1.71
C SER A 190 6.29 -3.18 2.10
N GLU A 191 7.41 -3.86 2.32
CA GLU A 191 8.70 -3.27 2.67
C GLU A 191 9.50 -2.78 1.47
N LEU A 192 9.04 -3.07 0.23
CA LEU A 192 9.66 -2.54 -0.97
C LEU A 192 9.67 -1.01 -0.94
N ARG A 193 10.85 -0.43 -1.15
CA ARG A 193 11.04 1.02 -1.21
C ARG A 193 11.12 1.46 -2.66
N LEU A 194 10.03 2.00 -3.14
CA LEU A 194 9.98 2.61 -4.47
C LEU A 194 10.30 4.11 -4.33
N PRO A 195 11.06 4.71 -5.25
CA PRO A 195 11.34 6.16 -5.24
C PRO A 195 10.06 7.00 -5.26
N ILE A 196 9.02 6.49 -5.92
CA ILE A 196 7.68 7.07 -6.00
C ILE A 196 6.70 5.91 -5.85
N SER A 197 5.69 6.06 -4.98
CA SER A 197 4.68 5.01 -4.81
C SER A 197 3.82 4.85 -6.07
N ALA A 198 3.31 3.65 -6.31
CA ALA A 198 2.40 3.39 -7.43
C ALA A 198 1.15 4.30 -7.36
N MET A 199 0.68 4.61 -6.15
CA MET A 199 -0.47 5.48 -5.94
C MET A 199 -0.19 6.95 -6.25
N ASP A 200 1.03 7.43 -6.01
CA ASP A 200 1.41 8.79 -6.39
C ASP A 200 1.56 8.93 -7.91
N ILE A 201 2.09 7.90 -8.58
CA ILE A 201 2.11 7.86 -10.05
C ILE A 201 0.67 7.91 -10.59
N ARG A 202 -0.28 7.18 -10.00
CA ARG A 202 -1.71 7.26 -10.38
C ARG A 202 -2.23 8.69 -10.27
N LYS A 203 -2.03 9.36 -9.11
CA LYS A 203 -2.47 10.75 -8.90
C LYS A 203 -1.93 11.69 -9.98
N VAL A 204 -0.64 11.55 -10.32
CA VAL A 204 -0.01 12.34 -11.39
C VAL A 204 -0.65 12.06 -12.74
N GLN A 205 -0.88 10.80 -13.07
CA GLN A 205 -1.51 10.42 -14.35
C GLN A 205 -2.95 10.90 -14.46
N ASP A 206 -3.73 10.83 -13.38
CA ASP A 206 -5.11 11.36 -13.34
C ASP A 206 -5.12 12.87 -13.63
N ILE A 207 -4.21 13.64 -13.01
CA ILE A 207 -4.08 15.08 -13.27
C ILE A 207 -3.66 15.36 -14.70
N VAL A 208 -2.69 14.62 -15.24
CA VAL A 208 -2.29 14.74 -16.64
C VAL A 208 -3.46 14.41 -17.57
N GLY A 209 -4.23 13.35 -17.25
CA GLY A 209 -5.43 12.99 -17.98
C GLY A 209 -6.49 14.10 -17.98
N ASP A 210 -6.68 14.77 -16.85
CA ASP A 210 -7.60 15.89 -16.71
C ASP A 210 -7.14 17.12 -17.49
N ILE A 211 -5.84 17.39 -17.53
CA ILE A 211 -5.25 18.45 -18.39
C ILE A 211 -5.56 18.16 -19.86
N TYR A 212 -5.36 16.92 -20.33
CA TYR A 212 -5.66 16.54 -21.73
C TYR A 212 -7.14 16.65 -22.08
N LYS A 213 -8.04 16.38 -21.12
CA LYS A 213 -9.50 16.53 -21.31
C LYS A 213 -9.97 17.96 -21.25
N GLY A 214 -9.09 18.93 -20.96
CA GLY A 214 -9.44 20.34 -20.82
C GLY A 214 -10.29 20.63 -19.58
N ALA A 215 -10.06 19.89 -18.48
CA ALA A 215 -10.79 20.11 -17.22
C ALA A 215 -10.55 21.54 -16.72
N ASN A 216 -11.66 22.27 -16.47
CA ASN A 216 -11.60 23.63 -15.95
C ASN A 216 -11.02 23.64 -14.54
N GLY A 217 -9.99 24.45 -14.32
CA GLY A 217 -9.45 24.72 -12.97
C GLY A 217 -8.04 24.19 -12.72
N ILE A 218 -7.46 23.39 -13.63
CA ILE A 218 -6.06 22.99 -13.52
C ILE A 218 -5.19 24.06 -14.20
N LYS A 219 -4.35 24.72 -13.40
CA LYS A 219 -3.34 25.65 -13.89
C LYS A 219 -2.01 24.91 -14.04
N VAL A 220 -1.41 25.03 -15.21
CA VAL A 220 -0.06 24.51 -15.47
C VAL A 220 0.86 25.71 -15.64
N GLU A 221 1.83 25.87 -14.74
CA GLU A 221 2.87 26.89 -14.83
C GLU A 221 4.22 26.21 -14.99
N ILE A 222 4.92 26.51 -16.09
CA ILE A 222 6.29 26.08 -16.33
C ILE A 222 7.18 27.30 -16.12
N THR A 223 7.94 27.29 -15.03
CA THR A 223 8.71 28.45 -14.54
C THR A 223 10.08 28.58 -15.19
N GLU A 224 10.60 27.49 -15.79
CA GLU A 224 11.93 27.44 -16.38
C GLU A 224 11.93 26.59 -17.66
N ASP A 225 12.95 26.77 -18.48
CA ASP A 225 13.16 25.92 -19.67
C ASP A 225 13.59 24.50 -19.21
N LEU A 226 12.65 23.56 -19.25
CA LEU A 226 12.88 22.17 -18.84
C LEU A 226 13.97 21.45 -19.66
N ALA A 227 14.30 21.95 -20.86
CA ALA A 227 15.35 21.36 -21.69
C ALA A 227 16.77 21.68 -21.17
N THR A 228 16.92 22.76 -20.41
CA THR A 228 18.21 23.17 -19.83
C THR A 228 18.52 22.52 -18.49
N LEU A 229 17.52 21.98 -17.81
CA LEU A 229 17.67 21.37 -16.49
C LEU A 229 18.14 19.91 -16.59
N LYS A 230 19.06 19.51 -15.72
CA LYS A 230 19.38 18.10 -15.51
C LYS A 230 18.18 17.38 -14.88
N ASN A 231 18.01 16.09 -15.17
CA ASN A 231 16.89 15.33 -14.60
C ASN A 231 16.89 15.31 -13.07
N SER A 232 18.06 15.40 -12.42
CA SER A 232 18.21 15.52 -10.96
C SER A 232 17.64 16.82 -10.39
N ASP A 233 17.50 17.86 -11.22
CA ASP A 233 17.10 19.20 -10.77
C ASP A 233 15.63 19.49 -11.09
N LYS A 234 14.97 18.57 -11.83
CA LYS A 234 13.56 18.70 -12.20
C LYS A 234 12.67 18.27 -11.04
N VAL A 235 11.74 19.13 -10.69
CA VAL A 235 10.72 18.85 -9.67
C VAL A 235 9.34 19.07 -10.27
N LEU A 236 8.47 18.07 -10.14
CA LEU A 236 7.05 18.19 -10.42
C LEU A 236 6.31 18.35 -9.09
N ALA A 237 5.73 19.51 -8.85
CA ALA A 237 4.91 19.78 -7.66
C ALA A 237 3.43 19.89 -8.07
N ILE A 238 2.58 19.13 -7.39
CA ILE A 238 1.14 19.09 -7.63
C ILE A 238 0.42 19.43 -6.33
N GLY A 239 -0.48 20.42 -6.37
CA GLY A 239 -1.22 20.88 -5.20
C GLY A 239 -2.21 21.98 -5.55
N THR A 240 -2.77 22.65 -4.58
CA THR A 240 -3.63 23.83 -4.77
C THR A 240 -2.81 25.11 -4.75
N ASP A 241 -3.34 26.20 -5.35
CA ASP A 241 -2.75 27.55 -5.29
C ASP A 241 -2.42 28.01 -3.86
N LYS A 242 -3.10 27.42 -2.86
CA LYS A 242 -2.87 27.71 -1.44
C LYS A 242 -1.73 26.89 -0.84
N THR A 243 -1.46 25.70 -1.37
CA THR A 243 -0.46 24.75 -0.85
C THR A 243 0.85 24.76 -1.62
N ILE A 244 0.86 25.16 -2.89
CA ILE A 244 2.09 25.41 -3.68
C ILE A 244 2.64 26.84 -3.40
N LYS A 245 2.42 27.37 -2.23
CA LYS A 245 3.31 28.43 -1.75
C LYS A 245 4.57 27.75 -1.28
N TYR A 246 5.76 28.28 -1.66
CA TYR A 246 7.10 27.86 -1.25
C TYR A 246 7.29 27.89 0.30
N GLN A 247 6.33 27.36 1.04
CA GLN A 247 6.38 27.22 2.48
C GLN A 247 6.75 25.79 2.78
N TYR A 248 7.88 25.64 3.43
CA TYR A 248 8.26 24.37 4.03
C TYR A 248 7.11 23.88 4.91
N GLN A 249 6.70 22.64 4.72
CA GLN A 249 5.79 21.97 5.62
C GLN A 249 6.34 22.12 7.04
N THR A 250 5.50 22.48 7.99
CA THR A 250 5.92 22.62 9.38
C THR A 250 5.93 21.25 10.06
N SER A 251 6.68 21.12 11.16
CA SER A 251 6.64 19.88 11.97
C SER A 251 5.23 19.55 12.46
N LYS A 252 4.37 20.55 12.65
CA LYS A 252 2.97 20.38 13.05
C LYS A 252 2.14 19.76 11.93
N GLU A 253 2.29 20.23 10.70
CA GLU A 253 1.59 19.69 9.53
C GLU A 253 2.03 18.26 9.25
N LEU A 254 3.33 17.96 9.38
CA LEU A 254 3.84 16.60 9.22
C LEU A 254 3.24 15.63 10.26
N MET A 255 3.00 16.09 11.49
CA MET A 255 2.32 15.27 12.52
C MET A 255 0.83 15.09 12.23
N VAL A 256 0.15 16.07 11.63
CA VAL A 256 -1.25 15.94 11.19
C VAL A 256 -1.38 14.85 10.15
N ASP A 257 -0.43 14.79 9.22
CA ASP A 257 -0.40 13.84 8.10
C ASP A 257 0.34 12.53 8.44
N TYR A 258 0.66 12.27 9.72
CA TYR A 258 1.53 11.18 10.15
C TYR A 258 1.16 9.83 9.53
N PHE A 259 -0.09 9.40 9.65
CA PHE A 259 -0.52 8.10 9.13
C PHE A 259 -0.43 8.03 7.60
N SER A 260 -0.79 9.10 6.90
CA SER A 260 -0.64 9.18 5.44
C SER A 260 0.83 9.07 5.02
N VAL A 261 1.73 9.77 5.73
CA VAL A 261 3.18 9.72 5.46
C VAL A 261 3.74 8.32 5.69
N ILE A 262 3.30 7.64 6.76
CA ILE A 262 3.72 6.26 7.06
C ILE A 262 3.19 5.28 6.00
N GLU A 263 1.91 5.36 5.66
CA GLU A 263 1.26 4.45 4.71
C GLU A 263 1.78 4.61 3.28
N GLU A 264 2.00 5.85 2.87
CA GLU A 264 2.52 6.18 1.54
C GLU A 264 4.04 6.01 1.44
N ALA A 265 4.73 5.81 2.56
CA ALA A 265 6.19 5.76 2.67
C ALA A 265 6.87 6.98 2.00
N ASP A 266 6.33 8.18 2.27
CA ASP A 266 6.72 9.42 1.61
C ASP A 266 8.08 9.94 2.12
N GLU A 267 9.17 9.42 1.55
CA GLU A 267 10.53 9.84 1.88
C GLU A 267 10.79 11.33 1.56
N GLN A 268 10.08 11.88 0.57
CA GLN A 268 10.30 13.26 0.14
C GLN A 268 9.82 14.24 1.20
N ARG A 269 8.63 14.01 1.78
CA ARG A 269 8.15 14.80 2.93
C ARG A 269 9.11 14.69 4.11
N LEU A 270 9.64 13.50 4.37
CA LEU A 270 10.57 13.27 5.47
C LEU A 270 11.95 13.91 5.27
N SER A 271 12.35 14.23 4.04
CA SER A 271 13.59 14.96 3.77
C SER A 271 13.63 16.36 4.40
N LEU A 272 12.45 16.92 4.74
CA LEU A 272 12.32 18.22 5.38
C LEU A 272 12.54 18.19 6.90
N ILE A 273 12.54 17.01 7.53
CA ILE A 273 12.69 16.87 8.99
C ILE A 273 13.96 17.56 9.50
N ASP A 274 15.05 17.44 8.78
CA ASP A 274 16.33 18.06 9.15
C ASP A 274 16.31 19.60 9.15
N LYS A 275 15.27 20.22 8.58
CA LYS A 275 15.06 21.68 8.58
C LYS A 275 14.20 22.14 9.76
N PHE A 276 13.54 21.22 10.46
CA PHE A 276 12.70 21.57 11.60
C PHE A 276 13.51 21.82 12.86
N LYS A 277 13.20 22.91 13.54
CA LYS A 277 13.73 23.20 14.88
C LYS A 277 12.85 22.55 15.95
N ILE A 278 13.05 21.25 16.19
CA ILE A 278 12.30 20.51 17.21
C ILE A 278 13.02 20.63 18.54
N ASN A 279 12.32 21.19 19.52
CA ASN A 279 12.86 21.39 20.87
C ASN A 279 12.36 20.31 21.84
N LYS A 280 13.00 20.24 23.04
CA LYS A 280 12.68 19.26 24.07
C LYS A 280 11.24 19.38 24.63
N ALA A 281 10.55 20.50 24.41
CA ALA A 281 9.18 20.69 24.87
C ALA A 281 8.13 20.10 23.92
N GLN A 282 8.48 19.85 22.65
CA GLN A 282 7.55 19.35 21.65
C GLN A 282 7.39 17.84 21.71
N TYR A 283 6.18 17.36 21.43
CA TYR A 283 5.89 15.97 21.09
C TYR A 283 6.12 15.82 19.58
N PHE A 284 7.06 14.96 19.19
CA PHE A 284 7.36 14.72 17.78
C PHE A 284 7.66 13.23 17.59
N PRO A 285 6.88 12.51 16.76
CA PRO A 285 7.08 11.10 16.48
C PRO A 285 8.24 10.96 15.50
N ILE A 286 9.27 10.20 15.84
CA ILE A 286 10.44 10.02 14.98
C ILE A 286 10.71 8.57 14.60
N TYR A 287 10.29 7.61 15.41
CA TYR A 287 10.62 6.21 15.17
C TYR A 287 9.99 5.69 13.87
N GLY A 288 8.70 5.94 13.63
CA GLY A 288 8.03 5.55 12.39
C GLY A 288 8.61 6.26 11.17
N PHE A 289 8.96 7.55 11.30
CA PHE A 289 9.61 8.28 10.21
C PHE A 289 10.99 7.71 9.85
N CYS A 290 11.76 7.25 10.85
CA CYS A 290 13.06 6.60 10.62
C CYS A 290 12.94 5.23 9.95
N GLN A 291 11.81 4.53 10.08
CA GLN A 291 11.56 3.30 9.32
C GLN A 291 11.44 3.57 7.82
N ILE A 292 10.96 4.76 7.43
CA ILE A 292 10.75 5.13 6.04
C ILE A 292 12.00 5.80 5.46
N ASN A 293 12.54 6.82 6.15
CA ASN A 293 13.72 7.56 5.69
C ASN A 293 14.90 7.36 6.65
N ARG A 294 15.86 6.53 6.26
CA ARG A 294 17.10 6.26 7.02
C ARG A 294 18.16 7.36 6.88
N ASN A 295 17.92 8.38 6.05
CA ASN A 295 18.87 9.46 5.78
C ASN A 295 18.63 10.71 6.63
N ILE A 296 17.80 10.62 7.68
CA ILE A 296 17.55 11.74 8.62
C ILE A 296 18.82 12.02 9.42
N LYS A 297 19.43 13.19 9.21
CA LYS A 297 20.75 13.56 9.78
C LYS A 297 20.74 13.68 11.31
N HIS A 298 19.60 14.10 11.88
CA HIS A 298 19.47 14.35 13.33
C HIS A 298 18.69 13.26 14.06
N GLU A 299 18.60 12.07 13.48
CA GLU A 299 17.83 10.93 13.99
C GLU A 299 18.06 10.68 15.49
N GLU A 300 19.31 10.50 15.91
CA GLU A 300 19.67 10.23 17.31
C GLU A 300 19.26 11.33 18.28
N ALA A 301 19.36 12.59 17.85
CA ALA A 301 18.93 13.72 18.68
C ALA A 301 17.41 13.74 18.83
N LEU A 302 16.66 13.47 17.77
CA LEU A 302 15.20 13.42 17.77
C LEU A 302 14.68 12.22 18.57
N LYS A 303 15.30 11.04 18.44
CA LYS A 303 14.99 9.86 19.25
C LYS A 303 15.21 10.15 20.75
N LYS A 304 16.28 10.86 21.12
CA LYS A 304 16.50 11.28 22.50
C LYS A 304 15.41 12.22 23.01
N ILE A 305 14.92 13.14 22.18
CA ILE A 305 13.81 14.04 22.54
C ILE A 305 12.53 13.23 22.78
N GLN A 306 12.18 12.32 21.86
CA GLN A 306 11.00 11.47 22.02
C GLN A 306 11.10 10.57 23.25
N ASN A 307 12.22 9.88 23.46
CA ASN A 307 12.45 9.05 24.64
C ASN A 307 12.29 9.84 25.95
N HIS A 308 12.85 11.04 26.02
CA HIS A 308 12.70 11.90 27.18
C HIS A 308 11.23 12.28 27.42
N LYS A 309 10.47 12.57 26.37
CA LYS A 309 9.03 12.88 26.47
C LYS A 309 8.21 11.68 26.94
N ILE A 310 8.47 10.50 26.40
CA ILE A 310 7.82 9.24 26.81
C ILE A 310 8.13 8.96 28.29
N GLN A 311 9.39 9.07 28.71
CA GLN A 311 9.75 8.82 30.11
C GLN A 311 9.08 9.81 31.06
N ALA A 312 9.12 11.10 30.73
CA ALA A 312 8.45 12.14 31.54
C ALA A 312 6.92 11.91 31.63
N LEU A 313 6.29 11.50 30.53
CA LEU A 313 4.88 11.15 30.52
C LEU A 313 4.60 9.91 31.37
N LYS A 314 5.41 8.87 31.22
CA LYS A 314 5.29 7.63 32.02
C LYS A 314 5.43 7.92 33.51
N ASP A 315 6.41 8.71 33.92
CA ASP A 315 6.62 9.13 35.30
C ASP A 315 5.41 9.91 35.83
N LYS A 316 4.90 10.86 35.04
CA LYS A 316 3.71 11.65 35.37
C LYS A 316 2.50 10.78 35.65
N VAL A 317 2.14 9.89 34.70
CA VAL A 317 0.91 9.10 34.79
C VAL A 317 1.03 7.98 35.83
N THR A 318 2.23 7.50 36.12
CA THR A 318 2.47 6.51 37.18
C THR A 318 2.33 7.10 38.57
N ASN A 319 2.82 8.33 38.79
CA ASN A 319 2.87 8.93 40.10
C ASN A 319 1.58 9.66 40.49
N ASP A 320 0.63 9.85 39.61
CA ASP A 320 -0.59 10.61 39.85
C ASP A 320 -1.83 9.69 39.67
N LYS A 321 -2.48 9.39 40.81
CA LYS A 321 -3.66 8.53 40.88
C LYS A 321 -4.85 9.00 40.04
N ARG A 322 -4.89 10.28 39.63
CA ARG A 322 -5.98 10.84 38.82
C ARG A 322 -6.02 10.26 37.40
N TYR A 323 -4.91 9.69 36.93
CA TYR A 323 -4.78 9.10 35.60
C TYR A 323 -4.90 7.58 35.62
N GLN A 324 -4.78 6.96 36.80
CA GLN A 324 -4.79 5.51 36.97
C GLN A 324 -6.20 4.97 36.80
N ASN A 325 -6.35 3.96 35.97
CA ASN A 325 -7.61 3.28 35.70
C ASN A 325 -7.35 1.83 35.26
N ASP A 326 -8.40 1.02 35.22
CA ASP A 326 -8.34 -0.39 34.84
C ASP A 326 -9.13 -0.70 33.56
N HIS A 327 -9.52 0.31 32.80
CA HIS A 327 -10.28 0.16 31.55
C HIS A 327 -9.48 -0.56 30.46
N GLY A 328 -10.13 -1.44 29.72
CA GLY A 328 -9.52 -2.21 28.64
C GLY A 328 -9.65 -1.58 27.26
N THR A 329 -10.45 -0.51 27.11
CA THR A 329 -10.64 0.22 25.85
C THR A 329 -10.55 1.73 26.05
N ILE A 330 -10.18 2.45 25.00
CA ILE A 330 -10.16 3.93 25.03
C ILE A 330 -11.59 4.48 25.23
N GLN A 331 -12.58 3.84 24.63
CA GLN A 331 -13.97 4.28 24.74
C GLN A 331 -14.49 4.22 26.18
N ASP A 332 -14.10 3.20 26.96
CA ASP A 332 -14.47 3.10 28.37
C ASP A 332 -13.83 4.24 29.17
N ILE A 333 -12.56 4.59 28.91
CA ILE A 333 -11.90 5.73 29.54
C ILE A 333 -12.62 7.04 29.18
N LEU A 334 -13.03 7.21 27.93
CA LEU A 334 -13.72 8.42 27.49
C LEU A 334 -15.13 8.55 28.10
N ASN A 335 -15.80 7.44 28.35
CA ASN A 335 -17.15 7.42 28.93
C ASN A 335 -17.15 7.45 30.47
N ASP A 336 -16.01 7.21 31.13
CA ASP A 336 -15.91 7.23 32.60
C ASP A 336 -16.13 8.64 33.14
N ALA A 337 -17.22 8.85 33.89
CA ALA A 337 -17.56 10.13 34.49
C ALA A 337 -16.64 10.54 35.67
N ASP A 338 -15.95 9.58 36.29
CA ASP A 338 -15.02 9.84 37.39
C ASP A 338 -13.68 10.41 36.89
N ILE A 339 -13.35 10.19 35.62
CA ILE A 339 -12.17 10.77 34.97
C ILE A 339 -12.56 12.11 34.34
N LYS A 340 -12.07 13.21 34.90
CA LYS A 340 -12.34 14.56 34.35
C LYS A 340 -11.88 14.66 32.89
N PRO A 341 -12.58 15.42 32.02
CA PRO A 341 -12.21 15.57 30.61
C PRO A 341 -10.75 15.96 30.37
N THR A 342 -10.20 16.83 31.22
CA THR A 342 -8.80 17.29 31.17
C THR A 342 -7.75 16.23 31.52
N TYR A 343 -8.19 15.09 32.08
CA TYR A 343 -7.32 13.97 32.50
C TYR A 343 -7.40 12.77 31.55
N LYS A 344 -8.38 12.75 30.65
CA LYS A 344 -8.65 11.58 29.80
C LYS A 344 -7.47 11.20 28.90
N THR A 345 -6.81 12.16 28.30
CA THR A 345 -5.60 11.94 27.47
C THR A 345 -4.47 11.28 28.28
N ASP A 346 -4.22 11.77 29.51
CA ASP A 346 -3.19 11.20 30.36
C ASP A 346 -3.62 9.83 30.94
N ALA A 347 -4.92 9.60 31.15
CA ALA A 347 -5.47 8.31 31.54
C ALA A 347 -5.35 7.26 30.42
N ILE A 348 -5.58 7.66 29.16
CA ILE A 348 -5.30 6.80 28.00
C ILE A 348 -3.80 6.46 27.95
N ALA A 349 -2.92 7.48 28.10
CA ALA A 349 -1.49 7.25 28.13
C ALA A 349 -1.05 6.30 29.25
N TYR A 350 -1.69 6.36 30.45
CA TYR A 350 -1.45 5.42 31.54
C TYR A 350 -1.81 3.98 31.14
N SER A 351 -3.00 3.76 30.57
CA SER A 351 -3.49 2.44 30.17
C SER A 351 -2.65 1.81 29.08
N VAL A 352 -2.11 2.63 28.15
CA VAL A 352 -1.27 2.14 27.05
C VAL A 352 0.20 1.93 27.48
N LEU A 353 0.81 2.91 28.21
CA LEU A 353 2.26 2.89 28.52
C LEU A 353 2.63 2.14 29.80
N VAL A 354 1.73 2.09 30.77
CA VAL A 354 2.04 1.58 32.12
C VAL A 354 1.27 0.30 32.40
N LYS A 355 -0.04 0.35 32.24
CA LYS A 355 -0.91 -0.77 32.53
C LYS A 355 -0.91 -1.83 31.41
N CYS A 356 -0.68 -1.40 30.18
CA CYS A 356 -0.66 -2.25 28.96
C CYS A 356 -1.97 -3.06 28.76
N ASN A 357 -3.11 -2.50 29.19
CA ASN A 357 -4.43 -3.14 29.08
C ASN A 357 -5.28 -2.57 27.93
N VAL A 358 -4.87 -1.47 27.29
CA VAL A 358 -5.43 -0.97 26.04
C VAL A 358 -4.52 -1.37 24.88
N MET A 359 -5.11 -1.98 23.86
CA MET A 359 -4.37 -2.45 22.70
C MET A 359 -3.87 -1.30 21.83
N LEU A 360 -2.74 -1.50 21.17
CA LEU A 360 -2.13 -0.50 20.30
C LEU A 360 -2.99 -0.19 19.08
N ASP A 361 -3.73 -1.18 18.56
CA ASP A 361 -4.66 -1.00 17.45
C ASP A 361 -5.85 -0.10 17.84
N ASP A 362 -6.37 -0.21 19.08
CA ASP A 362 -7.41 0.69 19.60
C ASP A 362 -6.89 2.15 19.69
N LEU A 363 -5.61 2.33 20.05
CA LEU A 363 -4.99 3.65 20.03
C LEU A 363 -4.80 4.19 18.59
N GLU A 364 -4.45 3.32 17.64
CA GLU A 364 -4.32 3.70 16.23
C GLU A 364 -5.65 4.18 15.66
N ASP A 365 -6.71 3.40 15.85
CA ASP A 365 -8.05 3.72 15.35
C ASP A 365 -8.55 5.03 15.97
N PHE A 366 -8.37 5.19 17.29
CA PHE A 366 -8.70 6.43 17.98
C PHE A 366 -7.95 7.64 17.42
N LEU A 367 -6.64 7.53 17.15
CA LEU A 367 -5.84 8.62 16.60
C LEU A 367 -6.23 8.97 15.16
N ARG A 368 -6.66 8.02 14.37
CA ARG A 368 -7.12 8.24 13.00
C ARG A 368 -8.42 9.04 12.97
N GLU A 369 -9.34 8.76 13.88
CA GLU A 369 -10.62 9.44 14.01
C GLU A 369 -10.56 10.75 14.79
N TYR A 370 -9.40 11.08 15.39
CA TYR A 370 -9.26 12.26 16.25
C TYR A 370 -9.44 13.55 15.45
N GLU A 371 -10.53 14.29 15.69
CA GLU A 371 -10.90 15.48 14.91
C GLU A 371 -9.89 16.63 15.05
N GLU A 372 -9.51 16.98 16.31
CA GLU A 372 -8.62 18.09 16.60
C GLU A 372 -7.17 17.65 16.76
N LYS A 373 -6.31 17.90 15.79
CA LYS A 373 -4.87 17.60 15.84
C LYS A 373 -4.10 18.57 16.76
N ASN A 374 -4.47 18.58 18.04
CA ASN A 374 -3.95 19.46 19.09
C ASN A 374 -2.77 18.81 19.87
N THR A 375 -2.41 19.40 21.03
CA THR A 375 -1.32 18.90 21.89
C THR A 375 -1.63 17.50 22.45
N ASP A 376 -2.88 17.20 22.76
CA ASP A 376 -3.30 15.90 23.29
C ASP A 376 -3.19 14.81 22.22
N TYR A 377 -3.59 15.11 20.99
CA TYR A 377 -3.31 14.27 19.84
C TYR A 377 -1.82 13.99 19.69
N ASN A 378 -0.98 15.03 19.67
CA ASN A 378 0.47 14.88 19.50
C ASN A 378 1.11 14.03 20.60
N LYS A 379 0.61 14.15 21.84
CA LYS A 379 1.04 13.34 22.98
C LYS A 379 0.77 11.86 22.74
N LEU A 380 -0.45 11.50 22.37
CA LEU A 380 -0.85 10.11 22.10
C LEU A 380 -0.19 9.56 20.82
N LEU A 381 -0.02 10.39 19.80
CA LEU A 381 0.68 10.02 18.58
C LEU A 381 2.14 9.61 18.86
N VAL A 382 2.83 10.36 19.71
CA VAL A 382 4.21 10.04 20.12
C VAL A 382 4.27 8.75 20.95
N VAL A 383 3.22 8.44 21.73
CA VAL A 383 3.09 7.16 22.45
C VAL A 383 2.91 6.02 21.48
N TYR A 384 2.00 6.17 20.51
CA TYR A 384 1.76 5.19 19.46
C TYR A 384 3.03 4.90 18.65
N ASP A 385 3.66 5.93 18.12
CA ASP A 385 4.89 5.84 17.33
C ASP A 385 6.02 5.11 18.07
N TYR A 386 6.18 5.46 19.36
CA TYR A 386 7.18 4.82 20.22
C TYR A 386 6.92 3.33 20.42
N LEU A 387 5.70 2.95 20.73
CA LEU A 387 5.37 1.54 20.99
C LEU A 387 5.35 0.68 19.72
N LYS A 388 4.98 1.29 18.58
CA LYS A 388 4.87 0.58 17.31
C LYS A 388 6.22 0.36 16.65
N TYR A 389 7.15 1.34 16.72
CA TYR A 389 8.33 1.40 15.86
C TYR A 389 9.66 1.45 16.62
N LYS A 390 9.65 1.58 17.94
CA LYS A 390 10.87 1.42 18.72
C LYS A 390 11.12 -0.07 18.94
N GLU A 391 12.13 -0.59 18.30
CA GLU A 391 12.73 -1.90 18.61
C GLU A 391 13.46 -1.91 19.95
#